data_2d8dd283f24ba5cf6c1de07f6266cd66
#
_entry.id   2d8dd283f24ba5cf6c1de07f6266cd66
#
_cell.length_a   1.000
_cell.length_b   1.000
_cell.length_c   1.000
_cell.angle_alpha   90.00
_cell.angle_beta   90.00
_cell.angle_gamma   90.00
#
_symmetry.space_group_name_H-M   'P 1'
#
loop_
_entity.id
_entity.type
_entity.pdbx_description
1 polymer ?
#
loop_
_entity_poly.entity_id
_entity_poly.type
_entity_poly.pdbx_seq_one_letter_code
_entity_poly.pdbx_strand_id
1 'polypeptide(L)'
;MYFPYFRGRQYELLALKELASQKLISSSVIPVIEPVKNIPALNNSLSAFCLASLPIGLIINPSVGDLTNDSQTIYKLLEKYSANATVVPSILINKNAEKGISELNSRRINAEQTLVLLDSPDSLETYQELFHQAPKYTLCPYDRYSRRVVKENGVLFENKFNKKNRNAD
;
A
#
# COMPACT_ATOMS: atom_id res chain seq x y z
N MET A 1 9.03 11.81 4.49
CA MET A 1 8.84 10.52 3.80
C MET A 1 7.98 10.71 2.57
N TYR A 2 8.19 9.92 1.53
CA TYR A 2 7.46 9.96 0.27
C TYR A 2 6.88 8.58 -0.06
N PHE A 3 5.60 8.52 -0.41
CA PHE A 3 4.86 7.27 -0.64
C PHE A 3 4.29 7.25 -2.08
N PRO A 4 5.10 6.91 -3.08
CA PRO A 4 4.61 6.78 -4.46
C PRO A 4 3.75 5.51 -4.58
N TYR A 5 2.60 5.68 -5.23
CA TYR A 5 1.64 4.59 -5.44
C TYR A 5 1.77 4.01 -6.85
N PHE A 6 1.82 2.67 -6.92
CA PHE A 6 1.96 1.92 -8.16
C PHE A 6 0.91 0.82 -8.26
N ARG A 7 0.40 0.60 -9.45
CA ARG A 7 -0.54 -0.50 -9.72
C ARG A 7 0.12 -1.84 -9.98
N GLY A 8 1.38 -1.99 -9.66
CA GLY A 8 2.10 -3.26 -9.80
C GLY A 8 2.12 -3.82 -11.23
N ARG A 9 2.15 -2.95 -12.23
CA ARG A 9 2.33 -3.34 -13.62
C ARG A 9 3.78 -3.76 -13.88
N GLN A 10 3.99 -4.59 -14.88
CA GLN A 10 5.31 -5.19 -15.14
C GLN A 10 6.45 -4.17 -15.19
N TYR A 11 6.29 -3.08 -15.94
CA TYR A 11 7.36 -2.07 -16.06
C TYR A 11 7.58 -1.24 -14.79
N GLU A 12 6.52 -0.96 -14.04
CA GLU A 12 6.62 -0.31 -12.73
C GLU A 12 7.43 -1.17 -11.76
N LEU A 13 7.12 -2.47 -11.71
CA LEU A 13 7.81 -3.45 -10.86
C LEU A 13 9.28 -3.63 -11.27
N LEU A 14 9.57 -3.68 -12.57
CA LEU A 14 10.95 -3.76 -13.06
C LEU A 14 11.76 -2.51 -12.68
N ALA A 15 11.17 -1.32 -12.82
CA ALA A 15 11.82 -0.07 -12.40
C ALA A 15 12.08 -0.04 -10.90
N LEU A 16 11.10 -0.43 -10.07
CA LEU A 16 11.27 -0.50 -8.61
C LEU A 16 12.37 -1.50 -8.22
N LYS A 17 12.39 -2.68 -8.83
CA LYS A 17 13.46 -3.67 -8.62
C LYS A 17 14.83 -3.06 -8.91
N GLU A 18 14.97 -2.36 -10.05
CA GLU A 18 16.24 -1.75 -10.47
C GLU A 18 16.69 -0.67 -9.49
N LEU A 19 15.77 0.24 -9.10
CA LEU A 19 16.05 1.28 -8.12
C LEU A 19 16.53 0.72 -6.77
N ALA A 20 15.92 -0.37 -6.29
CA ALA A 20 16.33 -1.02 -5.05
C ALA A 20 17.68 -1.72 -5.20
N SER A 21 17.88 -2.48 -6.30
CA SER A 21 19.09 -3.27 -6.53
C SER A 21 20.32 -2.40 -6.72
N GLN A 22 20.17 -1.24 -7.35
CA GLN A 22 21.27 -0.29 -7.59
C GLN A 22 21.41 0.76 -6.47
N LYS A 23 20.61 0.67 -5.38
CA LYS A 23 20.60 1.63 -4.27
C LYS A 23 20.33 3.08 -4.69
N LEU A 24 19.50 3.26 -5.71
CA LEU A 24 19.10 4.57 -6.24
C LEU A 24 17.86 5.14 -5.53
N ILE A 25 17.29 4.41 -4.59
CA ILE A 25 16.14 4.82 -3.77
C ILE A 25 16.54 4.82 -2.29
N SER A 26 16.14 5.84 -1.55
CA SER A 26 16.44 5.95 -0.13
C SER A 26 15.34 5.32 0.74
N SER A 27 15.65 5.05 2.01
CA SER A 27 14.68 4.57 3.00
C SER A 27 13.57 5.58 3.32
N SER A 28 13.71 6.84 2.91
CA SER A 28 12.67 7.86 3.02
C SER A 28 11.59 7.75 1.94
N VAL A 29 11.78 6.89 0.95
CA VAL A 29 10.81 6.60 -0.10
C VAL A 29 10.24 5.21 0.12
N ILE A 30 8.95 5.13 0.37
CA ILE A 30 8.23 3.87 0.62
C ILE A 30 7.22 3.66 -0.52
N PRO A 31 7.59 2.97 -1.60
CA PRO A 31 6.65 2.66 -2.67
C PRO A 31 5.50 1.80 -2.14
N VAL A 32 4.28 2.12 -2.54
CA VAL A 32 3.09 1.33 -2.20
C VAL A 32 2.57 0.66 -3.47
N ILE A 33 2.54 -0.66 -3.47
CA ILE A 33 2.11 -1.46 -4.61
C ILE A 33 0.69 -2.00 -4.39
N GLU A 34 -0.22 -1.68 -5.31
CA GLU A 34 -1.47 -2.39 -5.49
C GLU A 34 -1.24 -3.53 -6.51
N PRO A 35 -1.15 -4.79 -6.08
CA PRO A 35 -0.79 -5.87 -6.98
C PRO A 35 -1.98 -6.25 -7.87
N VAL A 36 -1.86 -6.06 -9.19
CA VAL A 36 -2.93 -6.39 -10.14
C VAL A 36 -2.87 -7.84 -10.65
N LYS A 37 -1.68 -8.43 -10.69
CA LYS A 37 -1.43 -9.80 -11.16
C LYS A 37 -0.28 -10.45 -10.39
N ASN A 38 -0.39 -11.76 -10.22
CA ASN A 38 0.72 -12.56 -9.69
C ASN A 38 1.73 -12.89 -10.80
N ILE A 39 2.66 -11.97 -11.03
CA ILE A 39 3.72 -12.11 -12.04
C ILE A 39 5.10 -12.19 -11.37
N PRO A 40 6.09 -12.82 -11.99
CA PRO A 40 7.45 -12.94 -11.43
C PRO A 40 8.07 -11.59 -11.05
N ALA A 41 7.75 -10.52 -11.79
CA ALA A 41 8.23 -9.17 -11.51
C ALA A 41 7.81 -8.67 -10.13
N LEU A 42 6.60 -8.99 -9.64
CA LEU A 42 6.14 -8.62 -8.30
C LEU A 42 7.04 -9.25 -7.22
N ASN A 43 7.20 -10.57 -7.28
CA ASN A 43 8.05 -11.28 -6.31
C ASN A 43 9.52 -10.79 -6.38
N ASN A 44 10.05 -10.55 -7.57
CA ASN A 44 11.43 -10.06 -7.74
C ASN A 44 11.61 -8.66 -7.17
N SER A 45 10.62 -7.77 -7.30
CA SER A 45 10.66 -6.43 -6.71
C SER A 45 10.64 -6.50 -5.19
N LEU A 46 9.73 -7.26 -4.59
CA LEU A 46 9.68 -7.46 -3.14
C LEU A 46 10.99 -8.03 -2.61
N SER A 47 11.57 -9.02 -3.31
CA SER A 47 12.87 -9.60 -2.97
C SER A 47 14.00 -8.57 -3.00
N ALA A 48 14.05 -7.71 -4.03
CA ALA A 48 15.07 -6.67 -4.15
C ALA A 48 15.00 -5.65 -2.99
N PHE A 49 13.79 -5.23 -2.61
CA PHE A 49 13.59 -4.35 -1.45
C PHE A 49 14.02 -5.01 -0.14
N CYS A 50 13.67 -6.28 0.06
CA CYS A 50 14.11 -7.04 1.24
C CYS A 50 15.63 -7.16 1.32
N LEU A 51 16.30 -7.50 0.20
CA LEU A 51 17.77 -7.61 0.15
C LEU A 51 18.46 -6.27 0.39
N ALA A 52 17.86 -5.18 -0.07
CA ALA A 52 18.36 -3.83 0.17
C ALA A 52 18.00 -3.26 1.55
N SER A 53 17.21 -3.98 2.36
CA SER A 53 16.63 -3.51 3.64
C SER A 53 15.83 -2.20 3.49
N LEU A 54 15.13 -2.05 2.39
CA LEU A 54 14.30 -0.89 2.07
C LEU A 54 12.81 -1.19 2.28
N PRO A 55 12.03 -0.26 2.86
CA PRO A 55 10.61 -0.50 3.08
C PRO A 55 9.81 -0.39 1.76
N ILE A 56 8.80 -1.25 1.64
CA ILE A 56 7.85 -1.27 0.53
C ILE A 56 6.47 -1.69 1.03
N GLY A 57 5.42 -0.96 0.67
CA GLY A 57 4.04 -1.30 0.99
C GLY A 57 3.46 -2.28 -0.03
N LEU A 58 2.74 -3.29 0.45
CA LEU A 58 1.99 -4.23 -0.39
C LEU A 58 0.52 -4.22 0.02
N ILE A 59 -0.36 -3.77 -0.88
CA ILE A 59 -1.81 -3.76 -0.65
C ILE A 59 -2.33 -5.18 -0.68
N ILE A 60 -3.02 -5.58 0.40
CA ILE A 60 -3.53 -6.94 0.58
C ILE A 60 -4.95 -7.13 0.05
N ASN A 61 -5.68 -6.05 -0.15
CA ASN A 61 -7.06 -6.02 -0.63
C ASN A 61 -7.20 -5.13 -1.88
N PRO A 62 -6.50 -5.45 -2.98
CA PRO A 62 -6.51 -4.63 -4.19
C PRO A 62 -7.93 -4.44 -4.71
N SER A 63 -8.18 -3.28 -5.33
CA SER A 63 -9.48 -2.93 -5.95
C SER A 63 -9.55 -3.32 -7.43
N VAL A 64 -8.42 -3.61 -8.05
CA VAL A 64 -8.29 -3.88 -9.48
C VAL A 64 -7.40 -5.09 -9.76
N GLY A 65 -7.64 -5.74 -10.90
CA GLY A 65 -6.83 -6.85 -11.40
C GLY A 65 -7.27 -8.24 -10.92
N ASP A 66 -6.51 -9.24 -11.32
CA ASP A 66 -6.84 -10.66 -11.10
C ASP A 66 -6.76 -11.04 -9.60
N LEU A 67 -5.93 -10.34 -8.83
CA LEU A 67 -5.72 -10.60 -7.41
C LEU A 67 -6.82 -10.05 -6.49
N THR A 68 -7.81 -9.33 -7.02
CA THR A 68 -8.98 -8.87 -6.24
C THR A 68 -9.74 -10.02 -5.58
N ASN A 69 -9.74 -11.19 -6.22
CA ASN A 69 -10.44 -12.39 -5.75
C ASN A 69 -9.47 -13.49 -5.24
N ASP A 70 -8.17 -13.23 -5.25
CA ASP A 70 -7.13 -14.17 -4.80
C ASP A 70 -6.24 -13.56 -3.71
N SER A 71 -6.83 -13.25 -2.59
CA SER A 71 -6.10 -12.73 -1.43
C SER A 71 -5.08 -13.73 -0.86
N GLN A 72 -5.30 -15.03 -1.02
CA GLN A 72 -4.39 -16.07 -0.50
C GLN A 72 -3.00 -15.97 -1.14
N THR A 73 -2.94 -15.67 -2.42
CA THR A 73 -1.65 -15.44 -3.11
C THR A 73 -0.90 -14.25 -2.52
N ILE A 74 -1.60 -13.17 -2.17
CA ILE A 74 -0.97 -11.98 -1.56
C ILE A 74 -0.49 -12.30 -0.14
N TYR A 75 -1.27 -13.02 0.66
CA TYR A 75 -0.84 -13.42 2.00
C TYR A 75 0.38 -14.34 1.99
N LYS A 76 0.47 -15.28 1.03
CA LYS A 76 1.70 -16.09 0.85
C LYS A 76 2.93 -15.23 0.55
N LEU A 77 2.77 -14.15 -0.24
CA LEU A 77 3.85 -13.21 -0.47
C LEU A 77 4.24 -12.46 0.82
N LEU A 78 3.26 -12.00 1.61
CA LEU A 78 3.54 -11.37 2.90
C LEU A 78 4.29 -12.31 3.84
N GLU A 79 3.81 -13.53 3.99
CA GLU A 79 4.44 -14.57 4.86
C GLU A 79 5.89 -14.84 4.44
N LYS A 80 6.14 -14.94 3.13
CA LYS A 80 7.49 -15.15 2.59
C LYS A 80 8.48 -14.05 2.99
N TYR A 81 8.01 -12.81 3.12
CA TYR A 81 8.85 -11.65 3.42
C TYR A 81 8.67 -11.09 4.84
N SER A 82 7.89 -11.76 5.70
CA SER A 82 7.56 -11.29 7.05
C SER A 82 8.77 -11.16 7.98
N ALA A 83 9.80 -11.99 7.77
CA ALA A 83 10.97 -12.03 8.64
C ALA A 83 11.77 -10.72 8.69
N ASN A 84 11.70 -9.88 7.65
CA ASN A 84 12.56 -8.70 7.52
C ASN A 84 11.85 -7.37 7.83
N ALA A 85 10.54 -7.39 8.12
CA ALA A 85 9.71 -6.19 8.37
C ALA A 85 9.82 -5.09 7.27
N THR A 86 10.38 -5.42 6.11
CA THR A 86 10.57 -4.51 4.98
C THR A 86 9.32 -4.40 4.13
N VAL A 87 8.59 -5.51 3.96
CA VAL A 87 7.28 -5.49 3.27
C VAL A 87 6.20 -5.13 4.28
N VAL A 88 5.67 -3.91 4.15
CA VAL A 88 4.65 -3.35 5.04
C VAL A 88 3.28 -3.73 4.49
N PRO A 89 2.48 -4.55 5.22
CA PRO A 89 1.11 -4.84 4.84
C PRO A 89 0.32 -3.53 4.71
N SER A 90 -0.35 -3.35 3.57
CA SER A 90 -1.07 -2.11 3.30
C SER A 90 -2.54 -2.41 3.02
N ILE A 91 -3.43 -1.59 3.55
CA ILE A 91 -4.88 -1.75 3.40
C ILE A 91 -5.46 -0.54 2.68
N LEU A 92 -6.19 -0.79 1.62
CA LEU A 92 -7.04 0.21 0.98
C LEU A 92 -8.40 0.21 1.67
N ILE A 93 -8.89 1.37 2.13
CA ILE A 93 -10.20 1.47 2.74
C ILE A 93 -11.28 1.39 1.66
N ASN A 94 -11.69 0.18 1.37
CA ASN A 94 -12.73 -0.20 0.42
C ASN A 94 -13.66 -1.26 1.04
N LYS A 95 -14.61 -1.77 0.27
CA LYS A 95 -15.57 -2.80 0.72
C LYS A 95 -14.95 -4.08 1.29
N ASN A 96 -13.68 -4.34 1.02
CA ASN A 96 -12.94 -5.52 1.50
C ASN A 96 -12.00 -5.19 2.67
N ALA A 97 -12.02 -3.96 3.19
CA ALA A 97 -11.09 -3.52 4.23
C ALA A 97 -11.25 -4.32 5.53
N GLU A 98 -12.48 -4.50 6.00
CA GLU A 98 -12.79 -5.25 7.22
C GLU A 98 -12.27 -6.68 7.16
N LYS A 99 -12.52 -7.37 6.03
CA LYS A 99 -11.98 -8.72 5.81
C LYS A 99 -10.45 -8.72 5.82
N GLY A 100 -9.82 -7.73 5.16
CA GLY A 100 -8.37 -7.59 5.15
C GLY A 100 -7.79 -7.42 6.56
N ILE A 101 -8.39 -6.58 7.38
CA ILE A 101 -7.98 -6.35 8.78
C ILE A 101 -8.14 -7.64 9.61
N SER A 102 -9.28 -8.32 9.50
CA SER A 102 -9.52 -9.59 10.19
C SER A 102 -8.44 -10.63 9.84
N GLU A 103 -8.08 -10.74 8.57
CA GLU A 103 -7.02 -11.63 8.09
C GLU A 103 -5.63 -11.24 8.60
N LEU A 104 -5.30 -9.95 8.70
CA LEU A 104 -4.03 -9.49 9.31
C LEU A 104 -4.00 -9.81 10.81
N ASN A 105 -5.08 -9.55 11.53
CA ASN A 105 -5.18 -9.84 12.96
C ASN A 105 -5.02 -11.34 13.24
N SER A 106 -5.58 -12.22 12.41
CA SER A 106 -5.39 -13.67 12.51
C SER A 106 -3.93 -14.10 12.37
N ARG A 107 -3.12 -13.30 11.66
CA ARG A 107 -1.68 -13.47 11.48
C ARG A 107 -0.84 -12.68 12.51
N ARG A 108 -1.49 -12.12 13.53
CA ARG A 108 -0.83 -11.30 14.58
C ARG A 108 -0.14 -10.05 14.03
N ILE A 109 -0.66 -9.51 12.93
CA ILE A 109 -0.22 -8.22 12.36
C ILE A 109 -1.25 -7.17 12.80
N ASN A 110 -0.83 -6.25 13.66
CA ASN A 110 -1.68 -5.20 14.22
C ASN A 110 -1.64 -3.90 13.40
N ALA A 111 -2.45 -2.92 13.81
CA ALA A 111 -2.52 -1.63 13.13
C ALA A 111 -1.16 -0.91 13.04
N GLU A 112 -0.36 -0.92 14.10
CA GLU A 112 0.95 -0.25 14.15
C GLU A 112 1.99 -0.82 13.16
N GLN A 113 1.71 -1.98 12.60
CA GLN A 113 2.55 -2.63 11.59
C GLN A 113 2.02 -2.41 10.17
N THR A 114 0.86 -1.75 10.02
CA THR A 114 0.17 -1.60 8.74
C THR A 114 0.26 -0.18 8.19
N LEU A 115 0.15 -0.07 6.86
CA LEU A 115 -0.07 1.18 6.16
C LEU A 115 -1.52 1.19 5.65
N VAL A 116 -2.21 2.31 5.84
CA VAL A 116 -3.61 2.46 5.41
C VAL A 116 -3.71 3.55 4.35
N LEU A 117 -4.51 3.29 3.30
CA LEU A 117 -4.80 4.26 2.25
C LEU A 117 -6.30 4.58 2.24
N LEU A 118 -6.60 5.86 2.27
CA LEU A 118 -7.92 6.42 2.04
C LEU A 118 -7.91 7.10 0.67
N ASP A 119 -8.67 6.59 -0.28
CA ASP A 119 -8.72 7.12 -1.64
C ASP A 119 -9.70 8.28 -1.80
N SER A 120 -10.60 8.43 -0.84
CA SER A 120 -11.61 9.49 -0.82
C SER A 120 -11.93 9.95 0.61
N PRO A 121 -12.52 11.16 0.80
CA PRO A 121 -13.01 11.59 2.10
C PRO A 121 -14.10 10.66 2.69
N ASP A 122 -14.89 10.01 1.85
CA ASP A 122 -15.96 9.09 2.29
C ASP A 122 -15.41 7.85 3.00
N SER A 123 -14.15 7.48 2.75
CA SER A 123 -13.47 6.38 3.43
C SER A 123 -13.14 6.66 4.90
N LEU A 124 -13.25 7.91 5.35
CA LEU A 124 -12.85 8.31 6.72
C LEU A 124 -13.76 7.73 7.82
N GLU A 125 -15.05 7.61 7.56
CA GLU A 125 -15.98 7.01 8.51
C GLU A 125 -15.63 5.53 8.72
N THR A 126 -15.48 4.78 7.64
CA THR A 126 -15.05 3.38 7.70
C THR A 126 -13.68 3.23 8.37
N TYR A 127 -12.75 4.14 8.10
CA TYR A 127 -11.44 4.14 8.77
C TYR A 127 -11.58 4.28 10.28
N GLN A 128 -12.42 5.21 10.77
CA GLN A 128 -12.63 5.42 12.21
C GLN A 128 -13.28 4.21 12.89
N GLU A 129 -14.19 3.52 12.20
CA GLU A 129 -14.83 2.31 12.71
C GLU A 129 -13.85 1.13 12.81
N LEU A 130 -12.96 1.00 11.84
CA LEU A 130 -12.07 -0.15 11.72
C LEU A 130 -10.75 0.00 12.50
N PHE A 131 -10.28 1.23 12.72
CA PHE A 131 -8.99 1.49 13.36
C PHE A 131 -9.14 2.28 14.67
N HIS A 132 -9.05 1.57 15.80
CA HIS A 132 -9.03 2.16 17.15
C HIS A 132 -7.62 2.51 17.62
N GLN A 133 -6.59 2.02 16.94
CA GLN A 133 -5.18 2.34 17.16
C GLN A 133 -4.60 2.91 15.87
N ALA A 134 -3.66 3.85 16.02
CA ALA A 134 -3.04 4.49 14.87
C ALA A 134 -2.23 3.49 14.04
N PRO A 135 -2.46 3.38 12.72
CA PRO A 135 -1.61 2.62 11.83
C PRO A 135 -0.18 3.17 11.80
N LYS A 136 0.76 2.37 11.28
CA LYS A 136 2.14 2.81 11.05
C LYS A 136 2.20 4.06 10.18
N TYR A 137 1.36 4.11 9.14
CA TYR A 137 1.14 5.28 8.29
C TYR A 137 -0.31 5.28 7.79
N THR A 138 -0.91 6.45 7.72
CA THR A 138 -2.24 6.64 7.13
C THR A 138 -2.15 7.67 6.00
N LEU A 139 -2.21 7.20 4.75
CA LEU A 139 -2.24 8.05 3.58
C LEU A 139 -3.67 8.51 3.33
N CYS A 140 -3.92 9.81 3.38
CA CYS A 140 -5.26 10.37 3.24
C CYS A 140 -5.26 11.64 2.39
N PRO A 141 -6.40 11.99 1.76
CA PRO A 141 -6.53 13.22 0.99
C PRO A 141 -6.19 14.47 1.82
N TYR A 142 -5.61 15.48 1.16
CA TYR A 142 -5.32 16.76 1.78
C TYR A 142 -6.60 17.62 1.89
N ASP A 143 -7.33 17.41 2.97
CA ASP A 143 -8.53 18.19 3.28
C ASP A 143 -8.63 18.42 4.81
N ARG A 144 -9.53 19.35 5.19
CA ARG A 144 -9.71 19.72 6.59
C ARG A 144 -10.26 18.58 7.45
N TYR A 145 -11.11 17.73 6.88
CA TYR A 145 -11.75 16.64 7.60
C TYR A 145 -10.76 15.50 7.85
N SER A 146 -10.02 15.08 6.83
CA SER A 146 -8.94 14.10 6.97
C SER A 146 -7.94 14.47 8.06
N ARG A 147 -7.53 15.75 8.12
CA ARG A 147 -6.60 16.25 9.16
C ARG A 147 -7.17 16.22 10.58
N ARG A 148 -8.48 16.27 10.73
CA ARG A 148 -9.15 16.18 12.05
C ARG A 148 -9.28 14.74 12.53
N VAL A 149 -9.48 13.81 11.61
CA VAL A 149 -9.69 12.38 11.88
C VAL A 149 -8.37 11.67 12.05
N VAL A 150 -7.44 11.85 11.13
CA VAL A 150 -6.11 11.22 11.17
C VAL A 150 -5.16 12.09 11.98
N LYS A 151 -5.09 11.83 13.29
CA LYS A 151 -4.30 12.64 14.23
C LYS A 151 -2.83 12.25 14.28
N GLU A 152 -2.53 10.97 14.08
CA GLU A 152 -1.19 10.40 14.21
C GLU A 152 -0.78 9.69 12.93
N ASN A 153 0.50 9.77 12.59
CA ASN A 153 1.10 9.08 11.45
C ASN A 153 0.42 9.37 10.10
N GLY A 154 -0.28 10.51 10.00
CA GLY A 154 -0.99 10.94 8.80
C GLY A 154 -0.03 11.44 7.73
N VAL A 155 -0.20 10.95 6.50
CA VAL A 155 0.48 11.40 5.30
C VAL A 155 -0.56 11.97 4.35
N LEU A 156 -0.52 13.28 4.17
CA LEU A 156 -1.48 13.98 3.32
C LEU A 156 -1.03 13.95 1.86
N PHE A 157 -1.92 13.60 0.96
CA PHE A 157 -1.67 13.68 -0.47
C PHE A 157 -2.70 14.56 -1.18
N GLU A 158 -2.27 15.21 -2.23
CA GLU A 158 -3.12 16.05 -3.07
C GLU A 158 -2.84 15.73 -4.54
N ASN A 159 -3.89 15.51 -5.30
CA ASN A 159 -3.77 15.37 -6.74
C ASN A 159 -3.82 16.76 -7.40
N LYS A 160 -2.66 17.35 -7.63
CA LYS A 160 -2.54 18.67 -8.31
C LYS A 160 -2.64 18.59 -9.83
N PHE A 161 -2.73 17.39 -10.40
CA PHE A 161 -2.87 17.24 -11.84
C PHE A 161 -4.33 17.40 -12.25
N ASN A 162 -4.66 18.54 -12.88
CA ASN A 162 -5.93 18.69 -13.56
C ASN A 162 -5.99 17.66 -14.69
N LYS A 163 -6.85 16.65 -14.52
CA LYS A 163 -7.17 15.72 -15.61
C LYS A 163 -7.84 16.52 -16.70
N LYS A 164 -7.11 16.90 -17.75
CA LYS A 164 -7.74 17.34 -19.00
C LYS A 164 -8.55 16.15 -19.53
N ASN A 165 -9.80 16.41 -19.95
CA ASN A 165 -10.55 15.42 -20.70
C ASN A 165 -9.67 14.98 -21.87
N ARG A 166 -9.29 13.70 -21.90
CA ARG A 166 -8.65 13.16 -23.09
C ARG A 166 -9.64 13.33 -24.22
N ASN A 167 -9.27 14.12 -25.23
CA ASN A 167 -9.93 14.00 -26.51
C ASN A 167 -9.71 12.55 -26.93
N ALA A 168 -10.80 11.80 -27.08
CA ALA A 168 -10.76 10.51 -27.73
C ALA A 168 -10.50 10.79 -29.21
N ASP A 169 -9.25 10.63 -29.65
CA ASP A 169 -8.94 10.47 -31.06
C ASP A 169 -9.21 9.01 -31.48
#